data_9aa71d263c0cf8f11669e8e0d9e8a601
#
_entry.id   9aa71d263c0cf8f11669e8e0d9e8a601
#
_cell.length_a   1.000
_cell.length_b   1.000
_cell.length_c   1.000
_cell.angle_alpha   90.00
_cell.angle_beta   90.00
_cell.angle_gamma   90.00
#
_symmetry.space_group_name_H-M   'P 1'
#
loop_
_entity.id
_entity.type
_entity.pdbx_description
1 polymer ?
#
loop_
_entity_poly.entity_id
_entity_poly.type
_entity_poly.pdbx_seq_one_letter_code
_entity_poly.pdbx_strand_id
1 'polypeptide(L)'
;MKRTELPRAEALCARYLDKNRPVLAAVSGGLDSMCLLHFLRGEGYDVSCAHFNHQLRGEEAARDEDFVRAWCEKEDIPFYLGTGDVRAHARATGKSEEEAARDLRYAFLRETAQMLGAQIALAHHADDNAETVLLNFVRGTDLRGLCGMRPKQGDIVRPFLEQTREELVTYARAHNIPHVEDHTNADPNAAARNYLRLEILPRLRELNPRAPQHIATTARSLTALDDALEQAAEAALSHAKAQDGGISLSLDRFLAADEVVQPRILLHLADALGLGRKDIGRKQLDAICALAQRDGSAERRYTLPQSATVRIADGALTMAFSPAALPKAALVENVPLPWGNFELTLLHKPDGEGISLRVPEDGEIITVAPCDLNARLMLQGANGARSVKRLCVDRKLSLTERDALPALYVGGRLAAVWRLGTDVTFLPKGGNMACFVRVIPR
;
A
#
# COMPACT_ATOMS: atom_id res chain seq x y z
N MET A 1 -12.55 7.19 -50.59
CA MET A 1 -12.76 6.34 -49.42
C MET A 1 -12.82 7.24 -48.19
N LYS A 2 -13.89 7.15 -47.37
CA LYS A 2 -13.92 7.87 -46.10
C LYS A 2 -12.81 7.30 -45.23
N ARG A 3 -11.88 8.14 -44.71
CA ARG A 3 -10.91 7.74 -43.69
C ARG A 3 -11.71 7.13 -42.54
N THR A 4 -11.36 5.92 -42.16
CA THR A 4 -11.91 5.31 -40.93
C THR A 4 -11.26 6.05 -39.77
N GLU A 5 -11.99 6.98 -39.19
CA GLU A 5 -11.52 7.85 -38.11
C GLU A 5 -11.80 7.17 -36.78
N LEU A 6 -10.94 7.39 -35.80
CA LEU A 6 -11.11 6.93 -34.41
C LEU A 6 -11.31 8.14 -33.47
N PRO A 7 -12.46 8.85 -33.56
CA PRO A 7 -12.64 10.15 -32.89
C PRO A 7 -12.53 10.09 -31.36
N ARG A 8 -12.85 8.95 -30.75
CA ARG A 8 -12.67 8.79 -29.30
C ARG A 8 -11.19 8.67 -28.94
N ALA A 9 -10.38 7.99 -29.76
CA ALA A 9 -8.94 7.92 -29.58
C ALA A 9 -8.28 9.29 -29.78
N GLU A 10 -8.70 10.05 -30.82
CA GLU A 10 -8.26 11.42 -31.05
C GLU A 10 -8.56 12.31 -29.83
N ALA A 11 -9.78 12.22 -29.27
CA ALA A 11 -10.17 12.98 -28.08
C ALA A 11 -9.33 12.61 -26.84
N LEU A 12 -9.02 11.32 -26.64
CA LEU A 12 -8.18 10.88 -25.54
C LEU A 12 -6.72 11.33 -25.73
N CYS A 13 -6.19 11.28 -26.95
CA CYS A 13 -4.87 11.81 -27.25
C CYS A 13 -4.80 13.31 -27.00
N ALA A 14 -5.75 14.10 -27.53
CA ALA A 14 -5.79 15.54 -27.34
C ALA A 14 -5.90 15.95 -25.88
N ARG A 15 -6.53 15.12 -25.05
CA ARG A 15 -6.71 15.39 -23.62
C ARG A 15 -5.50 15.01 -22.77
N TYR A 16 -4.76 13.95 -23.14
CA TYR A 16 -3.79 13.31 -22.23
C TYR A 16 -2.36 13.25 -22.75
N LEU A 17 -2.13 13.43 -24.06
CA LEU A 17 -0.81 13.51 -24.67
C LEU A 17 -0.44 14.96 -25.01
N ASP A 18 0.77 15.35 -24.67
CA ASP A 18 1.34 16.62 -25.08
C ASP A 18 2.07 16.43 -26.43
N LYS A 19 1.64 17.16 -27.46
CA LYS A 19 2.23 17.09 -28.79
C LYS A 19 3.68 17.61 -28.88
N ASN A 20 4.13 18.36 -27.88
CA ASN A 20 5.50 18.86 -27.79
C ASN A 20 6.47 17.85 -27.16
N ARG A 21 5.98 16.70 -26.71
CA ARG A 21 6.78 15.64 -26.11
C ARG A 21 6.71 14.38 -26.97
N PRO A 22 7.84 13.65 -27.14
CA PRO A 22 7.83 12.38 -27.84
C PRO A 22 6.86 11.38 -27.19
N VAL A 23 6.37 10.44 -27.97
CA VAL A 23 5.51 9.34 -27.51
C VAL A 23 6.19 8.01 -27.77
N LEU A 24 6.40 7.22 -26.73
CA LEU A 24 6.90 5.85 -26.80
C LEU A 24 5.73 4.89 -26.88
N ALA A 25 5.45 4.33 -28.04
CA ALA A 25 4.40 3.34 -28.24
C ALA A 25 4.92 1.94 -27.89
N ALA A 26 4.23 1.24 -26.98
CA ALA A 26 4.53 -0.16 -26.67
C ALA A 26 3.91 -1.06 -27.73
N VAL A 27 4.74 -1.76 -28.51
CA VAL A 27 4.34 -2.54 -29.66
C VAL A 27 4.74 -4.01 -29.50
N SER A 28 3.74 -4.91 -29.51
CA SER A 28 3.96 -6.36 -29.47
C SER A 28 4.03 -7.02 -30.85
N GLY A 29 3.65 -6.30 -31.92
CA GLY A 29 3.45 -6.85 -33.26
C GLY A 29 2.01 -7.25 -33.56
N GLY A 30 1.18 -7.44 -32.55
CA GLY A 30 -0.25 -7.76 -32.71
C GLY A 30 -1.07 -6.56 -33.20
N LEU A 31 -2.28 -6.85 -33.72
CA LEU A 31 -3.18 -5.89 -34.39
C LEU A 31 -3.32 -4.56 -33.63
N ASP A 32 -3.69 -4.62 -32.35
CA ASP A 32 -4.03 -3.43 -31.57
C ASP A 32 -2.80 -2.50 -31.39
N SER A 33 -1.62 -3.08 -31.17
CA SER A 33 -0.38 -2.33 -30.98
C SER A 33 0.14 -1.73 -32.29
N MET A 34 -0.01 -2.43 -33.41
CA MET A 34 0.34 -1.92 -34.74
C MET A 34 -0.62 -0.80 -35.17
N CYS A 35 -1.90 -0.93 -34.85
CA CYS A 35 -2.88 0.15 -35.04
C CYS A 35 -2.50 1.40 -34.22
N LEU A 36 -2.06 1.23 -32.97
CA LEU A 36 -1.64 2.34 -32.11
C LEU A 36 -0.47 3.10 -32.73
N LEU A 37 0.57 2.38 -33.18
CA LEU A 37 1.74 2.98 -33.79
C LEU A 37 1.38 3.78 -35.04
N HIS A 38 0.59 3.18 -35.93
CA HIS A 38 0.09 3.82 -37.15
C HIS A 38 -0.79 5.05 -36.86
N PHE A 39 -1.72 4.92 -35.89
CA PHE A 39 -2.64 5.98 -35.51
C PHE A 39 -1.91 7.21 -34.94
N LEU A 40 -1.01 7.01 -33.98
CA LEU A 40 -0.27 8.12 -33.35
C LEU A 40 0.58 8.87 -34.36
N ARG A 41 1.22 8.18 -35.28
CA ARG A 41 1.98 8.80 -36.37
C ARG A 41 1.08 9.58 -37.32
N GLY A 42 -0.08 9.02 -37.68
CA GLY A 42 -1.09 9.66 -38.52
C GLY A 42 -1.66 10.92 -37.92
N GLU A 43 -1.73 11.00 -36.57
CA GLU A 43 -2.14 12.18 -35.81
C GLU A 43 -1.00 13.21 -35.61
N GLY A 44 0.19 12.96 -36.18
CA GLY A 44 1.33 13.88 -36.14
C GLY A 44 2.06 13.96 -34.84
N TYR A 45 2.04 12.88 -34.04
CA TYR A 45 2.92 12.75 -32.87
C TYR A 45 4.33 12.34 -33.29
N ASP A 46 5.34 12.79 -32.55
CA ASP A 46 6.71 12.27 -32.62
C ASP A 46 6.76 10.92 -31.91
N VAL A 47 6.76 9.83 -32.68
CA VAL A 47 6.55 8.47 -32.14
C VAL A 47 7.80 7.61 -32.27
N SER A 48 8.18 6.98 -31.17
CA SER A 48 9.15 5.90 -31.11
C SER A 48 8.45 4.59 -30.74
N CYS A 49 8.96 3.48 -31.23
CA CYS A 49 8.47 2.13 -30.98
C CYS A 49 9.29 1.44 -29.89
N ALA A 50 8.64 0.90 -28.86
CA ALA A 50 9.24 0.03 -27.85
C ALA A 50 8.68 -1.39 -27.96
N HIS A 51 9.53 -2.35 -28.28
CA HIS A 51 9.20 -3.78 -28.29
C HIS A 51 9.90 -4.48 -27.14
N PHE A 52 9.18 -5.33 -26.39
CA PHE A 52 9.76 -6.12 -25.30
C PHE A 52 9.65 -7.61 -25.62
N ASN A 53 10.80 -8.25 -25.82
CA ASN A 53 10.89 -9.68 -26.06
C ASN A 53 11.03 -10.43 -24.72
N HIS A 54 9.97 -11.14 -24.33
CA HIS A 54 9.88 -11.90 -23.06
C HIS A 54 10.75 -13.16 -23.02
N GLN A 55 11.33 -13.58 -24.16
CA GLN A 55 12.15 -14.81 -24.31
C GLN A 55 11.45 -16.10 -23.86
N LEU A 56 10.11 -16.11 -23.82
CA LEU A 56 9.33 -17.28 -23.39
C LEU A 56 9.00 -18.24 -24.53
N ARG A 57 9.02 -17.75 -25.80
CA ARG A 57 8.48 -18.45 -26.96
C ARG A 57 9.54 -18.76 -28.06
N GLY A 58 10.82 -18.65 -27.74
CA GLY A 58 11.90 -18.99 -28.68
C GLY A 58 11.76 -18.31 -30.05
N GLU A 59 11.60 -19.11 -31.12
CA GLU A 59 11.55 -18.65 -32.52
C GLU A 59 10.35 -17.72 -32.83
N GLU A 60 9.20 -17.91 -32.19
CA GLU A 60 8.04 -17.04 -32.40
C GLU A 60 8.32 -15.61 -31.87
N ALA A 61 8.97 -15.50 -30.72
CA ALA A 61 9.32 -14.19 -30.15
C ALA A 61 10.35 -13.45 -31.00
N ALA A 62 11.28 -14.19 -31.64
CA ALA A 62 12.25 -13.61 -32.57
C ALA A 62 11.56 -13.13 -33.85
N ARG A 63 10.63 -13.93 -34.40
CA ARG A 63 9.84 -13.57 -35.59
C ARG A 63 9.03 -12.29 -35.35
N ASP A 64 8.38 -12.15 -34.17
CA ASP A 64 7.57 -10.99 -33.84
C ASP A 64 8.45 -9.74 -33.68
N GLU A 65 9.63 -9.88 -33.10
CA GLU A 65 10.63 -8.81 -32.99
C GLU A 65 11.10 -8.36 -34.40
N ASP A 66 11.50 -9.32 -35.26
CA ASP A 66 11.97 -9.03 -36.62
C ASP A 66 10.88 -8.34 -37.45
N PHE A 67 9.61 -8.76 -37.29
CA PHE A 67 8.47 -8.13 -37.97
C PHE A 67 8.30 -6.67 -37.55
N VAL A 68 8.30 -6.36 -36.23
CA VAL A 68 8.15 -5.00 -35.73
C VAL A 68 9.35 -4.15 -36.13
N ARG A 69 10.57 -4.68 -36.03
CA ARG A 69 11.80 -4.00 -36.45
C ARG A 69 11.76 -3.61 -37.92
N ALA A 70 11.47 -4.57 -38.82
CA ALA A 70 11.37 -4.32 -40.25
C ALA A 70 10.29 -3.27 -40.59
N TRP A 71 9.15 -3.29 -39.86
CA TRP A 71 8.13 -2.26 -40.04
C TRP A 71 8.64 -0.88 -39.63
N CYS A 72 9.32 -0.77 -38.47
CA CYS A 72 9.87 0.48 -38.00
C CYS A 72 10.94 1.03 -38.95
N GLU A 73 11.81 0.19 -39.48
CA GLU A 73 12.82 0.59 -40.47
C GLU A 73 12.18 1.11 -41.75
N LYS A 74 11.16 0.43 -42.26
CA LYS A 74 10.42 0.84 -43.47
C LYS A 74 9.73 2.19 -43.30
N GLU A 75 9.20 2.45 -42.12
CA GLU A 75 8.42 3.63 -41.81
C GLU A 75 9.25 4.76 -41.18
N ASP A 76 10.56 4.60 -41.05
CA ASP A 76 11.49 5.53 -40.41
C ASP A 76 11.05 5.90 -38.97
N ILE A 77 10.76 4.87 -38.15
CA ILE A 77 10.36 5.01 -36.75
C ILE A 77 11.49 4.52 -35.85
N PRO A 78 11.99 5.30 -34.88
CA PRO A 78 12.99 4.83 -33.91
C PRO A 78 12.48 3.60 -33.16
N PHE A 79 13.31 2.54 -33.15
CA PHE A 79 12.97 1.24 -32.54
C PHE A 79 13.85 0.94 -31.32
N TYR A 80 13.21 0.64 -30.19
CA TYR A 80 13.87 0.27 -28.93
C TYR A 80 13.46 -1.14 -28.53
N LEU A 81 14.46 -1.99 -28.34
CA LEU A 81 14.28 -3.38 -27.91
C LEU A 81 14.61 -3.56 -26.45
N GLY A 82 13.69 -4.14 -25.69
CA GLY A 82 13.91 -4.65 -24.34
C GLY A 82 13.85 -6.17 -24.33
N THR A 83 14.66 -6.78 -23.48
CA THR A 83 14.65 -8.24 -23.24
C THR A 83 14.73 -8.51 -21.75
N GLY A 84 14.22 -9.66 -21.29
CA GLY A 84 14.35 -10.05 -19.90
C GLY A 84 14.02 -11.50 -19.63
N ASP A 85 14.78 -12.12 -18.71
CA ASP A 85 14.49 -13.48 -18.23
C ASP A 85 13.33 -13.46 -17.24
N VAL A 86 12.12 -13.65 -17.78
CA VAL A 86 10.86 -13.66 -17.01
C VAL A 86 10.89 -14.75 -15.93
N ARG A 87 11.43 -15.93 -16.24
CA ARG A 87 11.45 -17.05 -15.29
C ARG A 87 12.39 -16.81 -14.12
N ALA A 88 13.56 -16.21 -14.38
CA ALA A 88 14.47 -15.82 -13.30
C ALA A 88 13.84 -14.73 -12.41
N HIS A 89 13.19 -13.73 -13.01
CA HIS A 89 12.51 -12.68 -12.27
C HIS A 89 11.33 -13.21 -11.43
N ALA A 90 10.51 -14.11 -11.97
CA ALA A 90 9.40 -14.75 -11.25
C ALA A 90 9.92 -15.51 -10.01
N ARG A 91 11.00 -16.31 -10.17
CA ARG A 91 11.63 -17.03 -9.04
C ARG A 91 12.17 -16.08 -7.98
N ALA A 92 12.82 -15.00 -8.38
CA ALA A 92 13.42 -14.04 -7.45
C ALA A 92 12.38 -13.25 -6.65
N THR A 93 11.21 -12.97 -7.24
CA THR A 93 10.17 -12.13 -6.65
C THR A 93 8.99 -12.91 -6.05
N GLY A 94 8.89 -14.22 -6.30
CA GLY A 94 7.76 -15.06 -5.88
C GLY A 94 6.46 -14.75 -6.63
N LYS A 95 6.54 -14.09 -7.79
CA LYS A 95 5.39 -13.72 -8.64
C LYS A 95 5.12 -14.79 -9.70
N SER A 96 3.90 -14.75 -10.27
CA SER A 96 3.60 -15.53 -11.47
C SER A 96 4.43 -15.08 -12.67
N GLU A 97 4.61 -15.94 -13.69
CA GLU A 97 5.33 -15.56 -14.92
C GLU A 97 4.65 -14.38 -15.65
N GLU A 98 3.33 -14.30 -15.61
CA GLU A 98 2.58 -13.16 -16.19
C GLU A 98 2.87 -11.84 -15.47
N GLU A 99 2.87 -11.84 -14.13
CA GLU A 99 3.21 -10.66 -13.34
C GLU A 99 4.68 -10.26 -13.52
N ALA A 100 5.58 -11.23 -13.55
CA ALA A 100 7.01 -11.00 -13.78
C ALA A 100 7.28 -10.41 -15.18
N ALA A 101 6.63 -10.98 -16.22
CA ALA A 101 6.69 -10.45 -17.58
C ALA A 101 6.18 -9.01 -17.67
N ARG A 102 5.08 -8.73 -16.99
CA ARG A 102 4.50 -7.39 -16.89
C ARG A 102 5.46 -6.42 -16.19
N ASP A 103 6.05 -6.80 -15.06
CA ASP A 103 6.98 -5.96 -14.30
C ASP A 103 8.19 -5.56 -15.17
N LEU A 104 8.85 -6.53 -15.80
CA LEU A 104 10.01 -6.31 -16.67
C LEU A 104 9.67 -5.39 -17.85
N ARG A 105 8.53 -5.64 -18.51
CA ARG A 105 8.07 -4.79 -19.62
C ARG A 105 7.82 -3.35 -19.17
N TYR A 106 7.17 -3.14 -18.03
CA TYR A 106 6.91 -1.78 -17.55
C TYR A 106 8.18 -1.07 -17.04
N ALA A 107 9.15 -1.80 -16.49
CA ALA A 107 10.46 -1.25 -16.14
C ALA A 107 11.17 -0.73 -17.39
N PHE A 108 11.30 -1.57 -18.42
CA PHE A 108 11.89 -1.20 -19.70
C PHE A 108 11.19 0.02 -20.34
N LEU A 109 9.85 0.01 -20.39
CA LEU A 109 9.11 1.14 -20.98
C LEU A 109 9.38 2.45 -20.23
N ARG A 110 9.44 2.43 -18.89
CA ARG A 110 9.71 3.63 -18.09
C ARG A 110 11.15 4.12 -18.25
N GLU A 111 12.13 3.22 -18.23
CA GLU A 111 13.54 3.56 -18.45
C GLU A 111 13.74 4.20 -19.82
N THR A 112 13.17 3.60 -20.87
CA THR A 112 13.25 4.12 -22.25
C THR A 112 12.52 5.46 -22.36
N ALA A 113 11.33 5.58 -21.80
CA ALA A 113 10.58 6.83 -21.82
C ALA A 113 11.29 7.96 -21.06
N GLN A 114 11.92 7.64 -19.93
CA GLN A 114 12.73 8.60 -19.17
C GLN A 114 13.94 9.09 -19.96
N MET A 115 14.64 8.18 -20.62
CA MET A 115 15.80 8.50 -21.48
C MET A 115 15.41 9.45 -22.63
N LEU A 116 14.20 9.26 -23.20
CA LEU A 116 13.69 10.04 -24.32
C LEU A 116 12.92 11.30 -23.92
N GLY A 117 12.62 11.50 -22.65
CA GLY A 117 11.66 12.49 -22.19
C GLY A 117 10.22 12.24 -22.69
N ALA A 118 9.92 10.99 -23.08
CA ALA A 118 8.70 10.59 -23.75
C ALA A 118 7.53 10.29 -22.80
N GLN A 119 6.32 10.30 -23.35
CA GLN A 119 5.10 9.78 -22.75
C GLN A 119 4.88 8.35 -23.26
N ILE A 120 4.36 7.44 -22.45
CA ILE A 120 4.15 6.05 -22.85
C ILE A 120 2.73 5.84 -23.36
N ALA A 121 2.56 5.25 -24.54
CA ALA A 121 1.26 4.89 -25.09
C ALA A 121 1.09 3.36 -25.13
N LEU A 122 -0.06 2.86 -24.64
CA LEU A 122 -0.44 1.43 -24.66
C LEU A 122 -1.74 1.23 -25.45
N ALA A 123 -1.81 0.13 -26.20
CA ALA A 123 -2.94 -0.20 -27.08
C ALA A 123 -4.12 -0.88 -26.39
N HIS A 124 -4.28 -0.74 -25.06
CA HIS A 124 -5.45 -1.31 -24.38
C HIS A 124 -6.74 -0.67 -24.90
N HIS A 125 -7.76 -1.51 -25.14
CA HIS A 125 -9.04 -1.12 -25.69
C HIS A 125 -10.22 -1.45 -24.76
N ALA A 126 -11.45 -1.15 -25.17
CA ALA A 126 -12.65 -1.29 -24.34
C ALA A 126 -12.90 -2.74 -23.87
N ASP A 127 -12.59 -3.72 -24.71
CA ASP A 127 -12.73 -5.14 -24.35
C ASP A 127 -11.73 -5.54 -23.26
N ASP A 128 -10.47 -5.08 -23.34
CA ASP A 128 -9.48 -5.30 -22.26
C ASP A 128 -9.92 -4.65 -20.94
N ASN A 129 -10.56 -3.48 -21.03
CA ASN A 129 -11.11 -2.82 -19.86
C ASN A 129 -12.27 -3.61 -19.26
N ALA A 130 -13.17 -4.13 -20.09
CA ALA A 130 -14.27 -5.00 -19.65
C ALA A 130 -13.73 -6.27 -18.97
N GLU A 131 -12.71 -6.93 -19.53
CA GLU A 131 -12.02 -8.06 -18.90
C GLU A 131 -11.52 -7.69 -17.51
N THR A 132 -10.86 -6.53 -17.37
CA THR A 132 -10.31 -6.05 -16.11
C THR A 132 -11.39 -5.78 -15.07
N VAL A 133 -12.48 -5.13 -15.46
CA VAL A 133 -13.61 -4.84 -14.57
C VAL A 133 -14.27 -6.13 -14.10
N LEU A 134 -14.53 -7.07 -15.01
CA LEU A 134 -15.14 -8.37 -14.67
C LEU A 134 -14.23 -9.20 -13.77
N LEU A 135 -12.92 -9.22 -14.04
CA LEU A 135 -11.96 -9.95 -13.22
C LEU A 135 -11.91 -9.39 -11.79
N ASN A 136 -11.91 -8.06 -11.65
CA ASN A 136 -11.93 -7.40 -10.35
C ASN A 136 -13.27 -7.67 -9.62
N PHE A 137 -14.37 -7.60 -10.34
CA PHE A 137 -15.69 -7.89 -9.79
C PHE A 137 -15.80 -9.31 -9.21
N VAL A 138 -15.35 -10.31 -9.96
CA VAL A 138 -15.34 -11.72 -9.53
C VAL A 138 -14.41 -11.97 -8.33
N ARG A 139 -13.28 -11.26 -8.27
CA ARG A 139 -12.34 -11.33 -7.13
C ARG A 139 -12.82 -10.63 -5.87
N GLY A 140 -13.90 -9.86 -5.96
CA GLY A 140 -14.37 -8.99 -4.88
C GLY A 140 -13.51 -7.73 -4.78
N THR A 141 -14.06 -6.61 -5.18
CA THR A 141 -13.37 -5.31 -5.16
C THR A 141 -14.28 -4.21 -4.63
N ASP A 142 -13.68 -3.11 -4.26
CA ASP A 142 -14.38 -1.84 -3.99
C ASP A 142 -14.60 -1.03 -5.28
N LEU A 143 -15.09 0.21 -5.12
CA LEU A 143 -15.33 1.15 -6.22
C LEU A 143 -14.09 1.30 -7.13
N ARG A 144 -12.89 1.41 -6.56
CA ARG A 144 -11.65 1.64 -7.32
C ARG A 144 -11.34 0.52 -8.31
N GLY A 145 -11.57 -0.74 -7.92
CA GLY A 145 -11.37 -1.86 -8.83
C GLY A 145 -12.42 -1.95 -9.93
N LEU A 146 -13.65 -1.46 -9.68
CA LEU A 146 -14.71 -1.39 -10.69
C LEU A 146 -14.49 -0.27 -11.70
N CYS A 147 -13.64 0.72 -11.41
CA CYS A 147 -13.22 1.74 -12.37
C CYS A 147 -12.40 1.18 -13.54
N GLY A 148 -11.91 -0.07 -13.45
CA GLY A 148 -11.10 -0.68 -14.48
C GLY A 148 -9.80 0.07 -14.76
N MET A 149 -9.42 0.18 -16.03
CA MET A 149 -8.24 0.93 -16.46
C MET A 149 -8.57 2.41 -16.64
N ARG A 150 -7.63 3.28 -16.23
CA ARG A 150 -7.75 4.72 -16.48
C ARG A 150 -7.13 5.08 -17.85
N PRO A 151 -7.71 6.05 -18.59
CA PRO A 151 -7.12 6.54 -19.84
C PRO A 151 -5.69 7.07 -19.65
N LYS A 152 -5.42 7.71 -18.51
CA LYS A 152 -4.08 8.14 -18.08
C LYS A 152 -3.77 7.64 -16.67
N GLN A 153 -2.57 7.13 -16.48
CA GLN A 153 -2.06 6.69 -15.18
C GLN A 153 -0.57 6.98 -15.08
N GLY A 154 -0.22 8.04 -14.35
CA GLY A 154 1.14 8.57 -14.34
C GLY A 154 1.56 9.03 -15.73
N ASP A 155 2.63 8.46 -16.25
CA ASP A 155 3.22 8.69 -17.58
C ASP A 155 2.60 7.85 -18.71
N ILE A 156 1.70 6.94 -18.37
CA ILE A 156 1.07 5.99 -19.31
C ILE A 156 -0.28 6.52 -19.78
N VAL A 157 -0.49 6.56 -21.09
CA VAL A 157 -1.75 6.88 -21.74
C VAL A 157 -2.26 5.70 -22.55
N ARG A 158 -3.59 5.53 -22.63
CA ARG A 158 -4.27 4.45 -23.37
C ARG A 158 -5.24 5.06 -24.37
N PRO A 159 -4.77 5.45 -25.57
CA PRO A 159 -5.60 6.13 -26.57
C PRO A 159 -6.82 5.32 -26.99
N PHE A 160 -6.72 3.99 -27.03
CA PHE A 160 -7.77 3.11 -27.52
C PHE A 160 -8.73 2.60 -26.44
N LEU A 161 -8.63 3.10 -25.19
CA LEU A 161 -9.41 2.55 -24.08
C LEU A 161 -10.94 2.64 -24.28
N GLU A 162 -11.41 3.54 -25.12
CA GLU A 162 -12.82 3.69 -25.46
C GLU A 162 -13.19 3.09 -26.82
N GLN A 163 -12.22 2.56 -27.58
CA GLN A 163 -12.45 1.87 -28.85
C GLN A 163 -12.70 0.39 -28.61
N THR A 164 -13.54 -0.22 -29.45
CA THR A 164 -13.72 -1.66 -29.44
C THR A 164 -12.67 -2.36 -30.29
N ARG A 165 -12.47 -3.65 -30.03
CA ARG A 165 -11.61 -4.47 -30.88
C ARG A 165 -12.12 -4.51 -32.33
N GLU A 166 -13.44 -4.55 -32.57
CA GLU A 166 -14.03 -4.56 -33.92
C GLU A 166 -13.73 -3.27 -34.69
N GLU A 167 -13.73 -2.12 -34.00
CA GLU A 167 -13.35 -0.85 -34.61
C GLU A 167 -11.87 -0.83 -35.00
N LEU A 168 -11.00 -1.41 -34.15
CA LEU A 168 -9.57 -1.54 -34.45
C LEU A 168 -9.32 -2.49 -35.63
N VAL A 169 -10.03 -3.61 -35.72
CA VAL A 169 -9.99 -4.52 -36.88
C VAL A 169 -10.41 -3.79 -38.16
N THR A 170 -11.47 -2.99 -38.07
CA THR A 170 -11.97 -2.19 -39.20
C THR A 170 -10.94 -1.15 -39.63
N TYR A 171 -10.33 -0.47 -38.66
CA TYR A 171 -9.24 0.49 -38.88
C TYR A 171 -8.04 -0.17 -39.53
N ALA A 172 -7.58 -1.31 -39.01
CA ALA A 172 -6.44 -2.07 -39.57
C ALA A 172 -6.67 -2.47 -41.04
N ARG A 173 -7.88 -2.95 -41.36
CA ARG A 173 -8.26 -3.32 -42.74
C ARG A 173 -8.30 -2.11 -43.67
N ALA A 174 -8.88 -1.00 -43.21
CA ALA A 174 -9.00 0.22 -44.02
C ALA A 174 -7.64 0.85 -44.37
N HIS A 175 -6.65 0.67 -43.49
CA HIS A 175 -5.31 1.22 -43.66
C HIS A 175 -4.27 0.18 -44.07
N ASN A 176 -4.69 -1.09 -44.33
CA ASN A 176 -3.81 -2.21 -44.66
C ASN A 176 -2.65 -2.39 -43.68
N ILE A 177 -2.94 -2.28 -42.35
CA ILE A 177 -1.93 -2.40 -41.30
C ILE A 177 -1.55 -3.87 -41.13
N PRO A 178 -0.29 -4.26 -41.43
CA PRO A 178 0.15 -5.61 -41.20
C PRO A 178 0.35 -5.86 -39.69
N HIS A 179 0.09 -7.08 -39.28
CA HIS A 179 0.24 -7.50 -37.88
C HIS A 179 0.46 -9.03 -37.83
N VAL A 180 1.00 -9.49 -36.71
CA VAL A 180 1.16 -10.89 -36.40
C VAL A 180 -0.06 -11.41 -35.67
N GLU A 181 -0.55 -12.60 -36.07
CA GLU A 181 -1.62 -13.28 -35.33
C GLU A 181 -1.01 -14.08 -34.18
N ASP A 182 -1.49 -13.81 -32.96
CA ASP A 182 -1.05 -14.52 -31.75
C ASP A 182 -1.97 -15.72 -31.48
N HIS A 183 -1.51 -16.92 -31.77
CA HIS A 183 -2.26 -18.17 -31.58
C HIS A 183 -2.23 -18.67 -30.12
N THR A 184 -1.39 -18.14 -29.26
CA THR A 184 -1.16 -18.66 -27.89
C THR A 184 -2.20 -18.21 -26.87
N ASN A 185 -3.00 -17.18 -27.17
CA ASN A 185 -4.11 -16.73 -26.33
C ASN A 185 -5.40 -17.57 -26.51
N ALA A 186 -5.31 -18.70 -27.19
CA ALA A 186 -6.46 -19.56 -27.52
C ALA A 186 -6.87 -20.54 -26.40
N ASP A 187 -6.05 -20.73 -25.36
CA ASP A 187 -6.41 -21.61 -24.24
C ASP A 187 -7.15 -20.85 -23.15
N PRO A 188 -8.47 -21.10 -22.97
CA PRO A 188 -9.24 -20.42 -21.92
C PRO A 188 -8.81 -20.81 -20.50
N ASN A 189 -8.14 -21.95 -20.32
CA ASN A 189 -7.75 -22.45 -19.01
C ASN A 189 -6.36 -21.96 -18.57
N ALA A 190 -5.58 -21.34 -19.47
CA ALA A 190 -4.24 -20.86 -19.16
C ALA A 190 -4.24 -19.71 -18.13
N ALA A 191 -5.26 -18.85 -18.16
CA ALA A 191 -5.42 -17.77 -17.19
C ALA A 191 -6.89 -17.34 -17.06
N ALA A 192 -7.29 -16.84 -15.89
CA ALA A 192 -8.67 -16.34 -15.65
C ALA A 192 -9.06 -15.23 -16.64
N ARG A 193 -8.12 -14.44 -17.12
CA ARG A 193 -8.36 -13.40 -18.13
C ARG A 193 -8.68 -14.00 -19.49
N ASN A 194 -8.01 -15.09 -19.90
CA ASN A 194 -8.33 -15.81 -21.12
C ASN A 194 -9.74 -16.43 -21.06
N TYR A 195 -10.11 -16.99 -19.91
CA TYR A 195 -11.45 -17.50 -19.70
C TYR A 195 -12.53 -16.42 -19.87
N LEU A 196 -12.32 -15.24 -19.28
CA LEU A 196 -13.25 -14.12 -19.48
C LEU A 196 -13.34 -13.69 -20.95
N ARG A 197 -12.21 -13.62 -21.65
CA ARG A 197 -12.13 -13.22 -23.06
C ARG A 197 -12.81 -14.21 -23.99
N LEU A 198 -12.55 -15.52 -23.80
CA LEU A 198 -12.94 -16.56 -24.75
C LEU A 198 -14.32 -17.16 -24.44
N GLU A 199 -14.74 -17.18 -23.18
CA GLU A 199 -15.98 -17.84 -22.76
C GLU A 199 -17.05 -16.83 -22.28
N ILE A 200 -16.69 -15.88 -21.44
CA ILE A 200 -17.70 -15.03 -20.77
C ILE A 200 -18.10 -13.83 -21.65
N LEU A 201 -17.13 -13.09 -22.18
CA LEU A 201 -17.44 -11.91 -23.02
C LEU A 201 -18.22 -12.27 -24.28
N PRO A 202 -17.97 -13.37 -25.01
CA PRO A 202 -18.81 -13.79 -26.13
C PRO A 202 -20.26 -14.04 -25.71
N ARG A 203 -20.51 -14.72 -24.57
CA ARG A 203 -21.87 -14.95 -24.04
C ARG A 203 -22.57 -13.66 -23.63
N LEU A 204 -21.84 -12.69 -23.06
CA LEU A 204 -22.40 -11.37 -22.78
C LEU A 204 -22.77 -10.63 -24.07
N ARG A 205 -22.00 -10.80 -25.16
CA ARG A 205 -22.33 -10.24 -26.49
C ARG A 205 -23.57 -10.90 -27.12
N GLU A 206 -23.83 -12.18 -26.87
CA GLU A 206 -25.09 -12.83 -27.29
C GLU A 206 -26.31 -12.15 -26.66
N LEU A 207 -26.19 -11.73 -25.38
CA LEU A 207 -27.27 -10.98 -24.69
C LEU A 207 -27.33 -9.52 -25.18
N ASN A 208 -26.19 -8.89 -25.36
CA ASN A 208 -26.09 -7.53 -25.88
C ASN A 208 -24.74 -7.36 -26.61
N PRO A 209 -24.74 -7.16 -27.95
CA PRO A 209 -23.52 -6.98 -28.71
C PRO A 209 -22.61 -5.85 -28.20
N ARG A 210 -23.18 -4.84 -27.51
CA ARG A 210 -22.45 -3.72 -26.95
C ARG A 210 -22.03 -3.94 -25.46
N ALA A 211 -22.14 -5.14 -24.92
CA ALA A 211 -21.83 -5.40 -23.52
C ALA A 211 -20.42 -4.90 -23.09
N PRO A 212 -19.32 -5.12 -23.83
CA PRO A 212 -18.01 -4.60 -23.44
C PRO A 212 -17.98 -3.06 -23.38
N GLN A 213 -18.62 -2.38 -24.33
CA GLN A 213 -18.70 -0.90 -24.33
C GLN A 213 -19.52 -0.38 -23.15
N HIS A 214 -20.62 -1.06 -22.80
CA HIS A 214 -21.44 -0.67 -21.64
C HIS A 214 -20.65 -0.84 -20.34
N ILE A 215 -19.92 -1.94 -20.18
CA ILE A 215 -19.04 -2.17 -19.03
C ILE A 215 -17.96 -1.06 -18.95
N ALA A 216 -17.28 -0.77 -20.07
CA ALA A 216 -16.26 0.28 -20.13
C ALA A 216 -16.83 1.68 -19.82
N THR A 217 -18.07 1.98 -20.32
CA THR A 217 -18.75 3.25 -20.05
C THR A 217 -19.14 3.37 -18.57
N THR A 218 -19.66 2.30 -17.97
CA THR A 218 -19.97 2.26 -16.54
C THR A 218 -18.69 2.46 -15.70
N ALA A 219 -17.61 1.76 -16.02
CA ALA A 219 -16.32 1.93 -15.36
C ALA A 219 -15.81 3.37 -15.43
N ARG A 220 -15.97 4.05 -16.58
CA ARG A 220 -15.64 5.48 -16.74
C ARG A 220 -16.47 6.37 -15.83
N SER A 221 -17.78 6.12 -15.73
CA SER A 221 -18.66 6.88 -14.83
C SER A 221 -18.27 6.69 -13.37
N LEU A 222 -17.92 5.45 -12.98
CA LEU A 222 -17.42 5.13 -11.65
C LEU A 222 -16.07 5.80 -11.38
N THR A 223 -15.20 5.95 -12.39
CA THR A 223 -13.92 6.66 -12.26
C THR A 223 -14.12 8.12 -11.87
N ALA A 224 -15.11 8.81 -12.43
CA ALA A 224 -15.41 10.20 -12.06
C ALA A 224 -15.86 10.31 -10.58
N LEU A 225 -16.64 9.35 -10.09
CA LEU A 225 -17.01 9.27 -8.68
C LEU A 225 -15.81 8.95 -7.79
N ASP A 226 -14.96 8.02 -8.20
CA ASP A 226 -13.72 7.66 -7.49
C ASP A 226 -12.80 8.88 -7.35
N ASP A 227 -12.65 9.67 -8.42
CA ASP A 227 -11.85 10.90 -8.43
C ASP A 227 -12.43 11.97 -7.48
N ALA A 228 -13.75 12.12 -7.44
CA ALA A 228 -14.39 13.07 -6.53
C ALA A 228 -14.18 12.65 -5.05
N LEU A 229 -14.29 11.36 -4.74
CA LEU A 229 -14.03 10.85 -3.38
C LEU A 229 -12.55 10.98 -2.99
N GLU A 230 -11.64 10.80 -3.94
CA GLU A 230 -10.20 10.99 -3.72
C GLU A 230 -9.88 12.46 -3.42
N GLN A 231 -10.45 13.39 -4.20
CA GLN A 231 -10.31 14.83 -3.95
C GLN A 231 -10.86 15.24 -2.57
N ALA A 232 -12.00 14.66 -2.16
CA ALA A 232 -12.56 14.91 -0.84
C ALA A 232 -11.64 14.41 0.28
N ALA A 233 -10.99 13.24 0.10
CA ALA A 233 -10.04 12.71 1.06
C ALA A 233 -8.77 13.58 1.14
N GLU A 234 -8.23 14.01 -0.01
CA GLU A 234 -7.07 14.91 -0.08
C GLU A 234 -7.38 16.27 0.58
N ALA A 235 -8.56 16.82 0.35
CA ALA A 235 -8.99 18.06 1.00
C ALA A 235 -9.06 17.93 2.53
N ALA A 236 -9.54 16.82 3.06
CA ALA A 236 -9.53 16.54 4.50
C ALA A 236 -8.11 16.45 5.06
N LEU A 237 -7.20 15.84 4.29
CA LEU A 237 -5.79 15.64 4.67
C LEU A 237 -4.92 16.89 4.58
N SER A 238 -5.35 17.94 3.88
CA SER A 238 -4.60 19.19 3.76
C SER A 238 -4.26 19.83 5.11
N HIS A 239 -4.95 19.41 6.18
CA HIS A 239 -4.77 19.86 7.56
C HIS A 239 -4.08 18.81 8.46
N ALA A 240 -3.65 17.69 7.90
CA ALA A 240 -2.87 16.70 8.63
C ALA A 240 -1.49 17.26 8.98
N LYS A 241 -0.97 16.89 10.15
CA LYS A 241 0.32 17.37 10.66
C LYS A 241 1.21 16.19 10.99
N ALA A 242 2.50 16.31 10.64
CA ALA A 242 3.50 15.40 11.15
C ALA A 242 3.71 15.67 12.65
N GLN A 243 3.62 14.63 13.47
CA GLN A 243 3.77 14.73 14.93
C GLN A 243 4.30 13.42 15.50
N ASP A 244 5.34 13.49 16.33
CA ASP A 244 5.89 12.35 17.11
C ASP A 244 6.14 11.08 16.28
N GLY A 245 6.74 11.22 15.08
CA GLY A 245 7.00 10.10 14.18
C GLY A 245 5.77 9.51 13.49
N GLY A 246 4.66 10.22 13.53
CA GLY A 246 3.40 9.86 12.90
C GLY A 246 2.74 11.03 12.17
N ILE A 247 1.53 10.79 11.71
CA ILE A 247 0.69 11.80 11.06
C ILE A 247 -0.62 11.91 11.84
N SER A 248 -0.97 13.12 12.24
CA SER A 248 -2.16 13.44 13.04
C SER A 248 -3.15 14.27 12.25
N LEU A 249 -4.43 13.94 12.37
CA LEU A 249 -5.57 14.68 11.84
C LEU A 249 -6.58 14.94 12.97
N SER A 250 -7.22 16.13 12.99
CA SER A 250 -8.32 16.40 13.93
C SER A 250 -9.42 15.34 13.78
N LEU A 251 -9.88 14.78 14.90
CA LEU A 251 -10.96 13.80 14.92
C LEU A 251 -12.26 14.39 14.36
N ASP A 252 -12.58 15.65 14.68
CA ASP A 252 -13.78 16.33 14.17
C ASP A 252 -13.75 16.44 12.64
N ARG A 253 -12.59 16.73 12.05
CA ARG A 253 -12.42 16.76 10.58
C ARG A 253 -12.57 15.37 9.95
N PHE A 254 -12.02 14.36 10.60
CA PHE A 254 -12.18 12.98 10.14
C PHE A 254 -13.65 12.56 10.16
N LEU A 255 -14.38 12.89 11.24
CA LEU A 255 -15.79 12.56 11.41
C LEU A 255 -16.73 13.44 10.56
N ALA A 256 -16.31 14.66 10.20
CA ALA A 256 -17.06 15.53 9.28
C ALA A 256 -16.98 15.07 7.82
N ALA A 257 -16.03 14.20 7.47
CA ALA A 257 -15.97 13.59 6.14
C ALA A 257 -17.05 12.50 6.03
N ASP A 258 -17.64 12.38 4.82
CA ASP A 258 -18.59 11.31 4.53
C ASP A 258 -18.02 9.92 4.85
N GLU A 259 -18.88 9.00 5.32
CA GLU A 259 -18.48 7.65 5.71
C GLU A 259 -17.74 6.88 4.58
N VAL A 260 -18.06 7.17 3.32
CA VAL A 260 -17.37 6.59 2.16
C VAL A 260 -15.98 7.20 1.90
N VAL A 261 -15.69 8.38 2.45
CA VAL A 261 -14.40 9.10 2.35
C VAL A 261 -13.45 8.73 3.48
N GLN A 262 -13.98 8.47 4.69
CA GLN A 262 -13.16 8.15 5.87
C GLN A 262 -12.14 7.01 5.64
N PRO A 263 -12.50 5.87 5.03
CA PRO A 263 -11.53 4.80 4.71
C PRO A 263 -10.39 5.27 3.78
N ARG A 264 -10.67 6.20 2.85
CA ARG A 264 -9.66 6.74 1.95
C ARG A 264 -8.67 7.64 2.68
N ILE A 265 -9.16 8.46 3.61
CA ILE A 265 -8.31 9.26 4.50
C ILE A 265 -7.32 8.36 5.24
N LEU A 266 -7.79 7.23 5.80
CA LEU A 266 -6.93 6.27 6.50
C LEU A 266 -5.88 5.64 5.57
N LEU A 267 -6.24 5.31 4.34
CA LEU A 267 -5.29 4.78 3.34
C LEU A 267 -4.23 5.82 2.95
N HIS A 268 -4.60 7.07 2.80
CA HIS A 268 -3.63 8.15 2.54
C HIS A 268 -2.67 8.37 3.72
N LEU A 269 -3.18 8.33 4.96
CA LEU A 269 -2.32 8.40 6.15
C LEU A 269 -1.33 7.22 6.18
N ALA A 270 -1.78 6.03 5.81
CA ALA A 270 -0.92 4.85 5.71
C ALA A 270 0.15 5.00 4.62
N ASP A 271 -0.23 5.47 3.42
CA ASP A 271 0.72 5.73 2.32
C ASP A 271 1.77 6.78 2.72
N ALA A 272 1.34 7.86 3.39
CA ALA A 272 2.24 8.93 3.83
C ALA A 272 3.24 8.46 4.91
N LEU A 273 2.91 7.40 5.67
CA LEU A 273 3.81 6.70 6.57
C LEU A 273 4.67 5.64 5.88
N GLY A 274 4.46 5.36 4.59
CA GLY A 274 5.17 4.30 3.87
C GLY A 274 4.68 2.88 4.17
N LEU A 275 3.52 2.71 4.82
CA LEU A 275 2.95 1.39 5.12
C LEU A 275 2.48 0.63 3.87
N GLY A 276 2.13 1.36 2.80
CA GLY A 276 1.47 0.77 1.64
C GLY A 276 0.04 0.30 1.94
N ARG A 277 -0.71 -0.01 0.86
CA ARG A 277 -2.14 -0.39 0.98
C ARG A 277 -2.38 -1.90 1.00
N LYS A 278 -1.36 -2.71 0.69
CA LYS A 278 -1.54 -4.16 0.43
C LYS A 278 -2.08 -4.94 1.62
N ASP A 279 -1.68 -4.54 2.83
CA ASP A 279 -2.00 -5.27 4.06
C ASP A 279 -3.12 -4.60 4.88
N ILE A 280 -3.72 -3.51 4.37
CA ILE A 280 -4.82 -2.78 5.01
C ILE A 280 -6.12 -3.05 4.25
N GLY A 281 -6.87 -4.05 4.71
CA GLY A 281 -8.12 -4.46 4.09
C GLY A 281 -9.34 -3.71 4.65
N ARG A 282 -10.50 -3.94 4.03
CA ARG A 282 -11.77 -3.29 4.38
C ARG A 282 -12.14 -3.47 5.86
N LYS A 283 -11.94 -4.67 6.42
CA LYS A 283 -12.25 -4.96 7.82
C LYS A 283 -11.50 -4.08 8.81
N GLN A 284 -10.20 -3.81 8.55
CA GLN A 284 -9.41 -2.93 9.40
C GLN A 284 -9.88 -1.48 9.29
N LEU A 285 -10.16 -1.00 8.08
CA LEU A 285 -10.66 0.36 7.85
C LEU A 285 -12.00 0.58 8.54
N ASP A 286 -12.96 -0.34 8.38
CA ASP A 286 -14.28 -0.27 9.03
C ASP A 286 -14.15 -0.30 10.56
N ALA A 287 -13.25 -1.13 11.12
CA ALA A 287 -12.99 -1.19 12.54
C ALA A 287 -12.41 0.14 13.10
N ILE A 288 -11.52 0.79 12.36
CA ILE A 288 -10.95 2.09 12.74
C ILE A 288 -12.03 3.19 12.66
N CYS A 289 -12.83 3.21 11.59
CA CYS A 289 -13.95 4.15 11.46
C CYS A 289 -14.96 4.00 12.62
N ALA A 290 -15.37 2.77 12.93
CA ALA A 290 -16.24 2.48 14.07
C ALA A 290 -15.61 2.86 15.42
N LEU A 291 -14.28 2.70 15.55
CA LEU A 291 -13.57 3.13 16.75
C LEU A 291 -13.54 4.66 16.88
N ALA A 292 -13.43 5.38 15.77
CA ALA A 292 -13.45 6.84 15.73
C ALA A 292 -14.82 7.41 16.13
N GLN A 293 -15.90 6.76 15.75
CA GLN A 293 -17.28 7.18 16.04
C GLN A 293 -17.72 6.93 17.48
N ARG A 294 -16.96 6.18 18.28
CA ARG A 294 -17.33 5.93 19.69
C ARG A 294 -17.21 7.20 20.51
N ASP A 295 -18.23 7.47 21.31
CA ASP A 295 -18.22 8.56 22.28
C ASP A 295 -17.22 8.30 23.43
N GLY A 296 -16.68 9.38 23.98
CA GLY A 296 -15.83 9.36 25.17
C GLY A 296 -14.43 9.93 24.94
N SER A 297 -13.87 10.48 26.03
CA SER A 297 -12.53 11.07 26.06
C SER A 297 -11.39 10.06 26.28
N ALA A 298 -11.73 8.77 26.47
CA ALA A 298 -10.72 7.74 26.70
C ALA A 298 -9.91 7.47 25.43
N GLU A 299 -8.61 7.31 25.59
CA GLU A 299 -7.72 6.92 24.51
C GLU A 299 -8.15 5.55 23.92
N ARG A 300 -8.21 5.48 22.59
CA ARG A 300 -8.57 4.29 21.81
C ARG A 300 -7.46 3.98 20.82
N ARG A 301 -7.17 2.70 20.62
CA ARG A 301 -6.11 2.26 19.70
C ARG A 301 -6.56 1.11 18.83
N TYR A 302 -6.03 1.10 17.61
CA TYR A 302 -6.13 0.00 16.66
C TYR A 302 -4.74 -0.31 16.12
N THR A 303 -4.30 -1.57 16.21
CA THR A 303 -2.99 -2.00 15.70
C THR A 303 -3.16 -2.48 14.26
N LEU A 304 -2.38 -1.90 13.37
CA LEU A 304 -2.25 -2.26 11.96
C LEU A 304 -1.05 -3.22 11.75
N PRO A 305 -0.92 -3.86 10.58
CA PRO A 305 0.29 -4.57 10.20
C PRO A 305 1.55 -3.69 10.30
N GLN A 306 2.73 -4.33 10.26
CA GLN A 306 4.04 -3.67 10.35
C GLN A 306 4.22 -2.80 11.61
N SER A 307 3.56 -3.19 12.71
CA SER A 307 3.63 -2.46 13.98
C SER A 307 3.18 -1.00 13.92
N ALA A 308 2.34 -0.64 12.96
CA ALA A 308 1.70 0.67 12.96
C ALA A 308 0.46 0.68 13.87
N THR A 309 0.15 1.83 14.42
CA THR A 309 -0.99 2.00 15.33
C THR A 309 -1.77 3.27 14.96
N VAL A 310 -3.09 3.14 14.91
CA VAL A 310 -4.00 4.29 14.91
C VAL A 310 -4.40 4.57 16.35
N ARG A 311 -4.11 5.77 16.83
CA ARG A 311 -4.47 6.28 18.15
C ARG A 311 -5.52 7.37 18.00
N ILE A 312 -6.56 7.32 18.81
CA ILE A 312 -7.59 8.35 18.91
C ILE A 312 -7.60 8.85 20.35
N ALA A 313 -7.15 10.06 20.56
CA ALA A 313 -7.06 10.71 21.85
C ALA A 313 -7.00 12.24 21.67
N ASP A 314 -7.39 12.98 22.67
CA ASP A 314 -7.25 14.45 22.76
C ASP A 314 -7.81 15.18 21.51
N GLY A 315 -8.93 14.68 20.96
CA GLY A 315 -9.57 15.25 19.77
C GLY A 315 -8.79 15.01 18.46
N ALA A 316 -7.83 14.09 18.44
CA ALA A 316 -7.02 13.77 17.27
C ALA A 316 -7.05 12.27 16.94
N LEU A 317 -6.98 11.97 15.65
CA LEU A 317 -6.67 10.65 15.08
C LEU A 317 -5.23 10.70 14.58
N THR A 318 -4.36 9.89 15.18
CA THR A 318 -2.93 9.84 14.83
C THR A 318 -2.58 8.44 14.35
N MET A 319 -1.92 8.34 13.21
CA MET A 319 -1.35 7.10 12.69
C MET A 319 0.17 7.18 12.77
N ALA A 320 0.79 6.22 13.44
CA ALA A 320 2.25 6.21 13.66
C ALA A 320 2.75 4.77 13.75
N PHE A 321 4.04 4.57 13.52
CA PHE A 321 4.66 3.31 13.90
C PHE A 321 4.72 3.22 15.43
N SER A 322 4.41 2.03 15.96
CA SER A 322 4.64 1.78 17.38
C SER A 322 6.13 1.90 17.67
N PRO A 323 6.52 2.59 18.75
CA PRO A 323 7.93 2.64 19.13
C PRO A 323 8.46 1.20 19.31
N ALA A 324 9.71 0.99 18.95
CA ALA A 324 10.36 -0.31 19.15
C ALA A 324 10.18 -0.73 20.61
N ALA A 325 9.85 -2.02 20.84
CA ALA A 325 9.72 -2.54 22.19
C ALA A 325 11.02 -2.28 22.97
N LEU A 326 10.89 -1.62 24.11
CA LEU A 326 12.04 -1.33 24.96
C LEU A 326 12.70 -2.66 25.39
N PRO A 327 14.02 -2.78 25.33
CA PRO A 327 14.71 -4.02 25.64
C PRO A 327 14.66 -4.32 27.14
N LYS A 328 14.67 -5.60 27.49
CA LYS A 328 15.01 -6.01 28.85
C LYS A 328 16.51 -5.76 29.08
N ALA A 329 16.83 -5.05 30.15
CA ALA A 329 18.20 -4.69 30.50
C ALA A 329 18.49 -4.92 32.00
N ALA A 330 19.70 -5.33 32.32
CA ALA A 330 20.13 -5.46 33.71
C ALA A 330 20.57 -4.11 34.26
N LEU A 331 20.20 -3.83 35.50
CA LEU A 331 20.71 -2.65 36.23
C LEU A 331 22.01 -3.01 36.91
N VAL A 332 23.03 -2.20 36.67
CA VAL A 332 24.33 -2.27 37.30
C VAL A 332 24.44 -1.20 38.36
N GLU A 333 25.00 -1.52 39.50
CA GLU A 333 25.10 -0.60 40.63
C GLU A 333 25.92 0.64 40.25
N ASN A 334 25.38 1.83 40.61
CA ASN A 334 25.97 3.15 40.34
C ASN A 334 26.18 3.49 38.85
N VAL A 335 25.61 2.69 37.93
CA VAL A 335 25.69 2.94 36.49
C VAL A 335 24.33 3.41 35.98
N PRO A 336 24.18 4.66 35.48
CA PRO A 336 22.95 5.14 34.87
C PRO A 336 22.64 4.37 33.60
N LEU A 337 21.43 3.85 33.50
CA LEU A 337 20.89 3.14 32.33
C LEU A 337 19.83 3.99 31.65
N PRO A 338 20.07 4.51 30.45
CA PRO A 338 19.02 5.08 29.63
C PRO A 338 18.05 4.00 29.18
N TRP A 339 16.74 4.16 29.48
CA TRP A 339 15.71 3.20 29.12
C TRP A 339 14.41 3.91 28.74
N GLY A 340 14.12 4.01 27.44
CA GLY A 340 13.00 4.79 26.92
C GLY A 340 13.10 6.27 27.33
N ASN A 341 12.02 6.80 27.88
CA ASN A 341 11.93 8.18 28.38
C ASN A 341 12.45 8.33 29.82
N PHE A 342 13.20 7.36 30.33
CA PHE A 342 13.70 7.34 31.70
C PHE A 342 15.20 7.05 31.74
N GLU A 343 15.82 7.51 32.82
CA GLU A 343 17.14 7.06 33.25
C GLU A 343 17.01 6.34 34.59
N LEU A 344 17.46 5.10 34.68
CA LEU A 344 17.43 4.29 35.88
C LEU A 344 18.82 4.08 36.44
N THR A 345 18.99 4.27 37.76
CA THR A 345 20.25 4.01 38.45
C THR A 345 19.99 3.17 39.71
N LEU A 346 20.66 2.03 39.83
CA LEU A 346 20.62 1.21 41.03
C LEU A 346 21.58 1.80 42.09
N LEU A 347 21.07 2.05 43.29
CA LEU A 347 21.77 2.67 44.42
C LEU A 347 21.58 1.89 45.73
N HIS A 348 22.50 2.01 46.67
CA HIS A 348 22.34 1.44 48.03
C HIS A 348 21.52 2.33 48.98
N LYS A 349 21.34 3.60 48.66
CA LYS A 349 20.59 4.53 49.50
C LYS A 349 19.60 5.31 48.66
N PRO A 350 18.45 5.68 49.20
CA PRO A 350 17.51 6.55 48.52
C PRO A 350 18.15 7.90 48.12
N ASP A 351 18.00 8.26 46.86
CA ASP A 351 18.46 9.53 46.30
C ASP A 351 17.45 10.00 45.22
N GLY A 352 16.60 10.95 45.55
CA GLY A 352 15.55 11.46 44.70
C GLY A 352 14.31 10.55 44.59
N GLU A 353 13.64 10.64 43.46
CA GLU A 353 12.49 9.78 43.16
C GLU A 353 12.91 8.41 42.68
N GLY A 354 12.28 7.35 43.22
CA GLY A 354 12.63 5.99 42.85
C GLY A 354 11.85 4.92 43.57
N ILE A 355 12.30 3.70 43.46
CA ILE A 355 11.67 2.49 43.97
C ILE A 355 12.61 1.81 44.97
N SER A 356 12.13 1.60 46.22
CA SER A 356 12.85 0.81 47.20
C SER A 356 12.53 -0.68 47.07
N LEU A 357 13.55 -1.52 47.03
CA LEU A 357 13.45 -2.96 46.96
C LEU A 357 14.29 -3.64 48.08
N ARG A 358 13.94 -4.86 48.48
CA ARG A 358 14.85 -5.68 49.27
C ARG A 358 16.15 -5.91 48.48
N VAL A 359 17.23 -6.09 49.16
CA VAL A 359 18.48 -6.52 48.52
C VAL A 359 18.26 -7.87 47.83
N PRO A 360 18.67 -8.03 46.55
CA PRO A 360 18.62 -9.31 45.85
C PRO A 360 19.38 -10.38 46.62
N GLU A 361 18.89 -11.63 46.59
CA GLU A 361 19.61 -12.78 47.10
C GLU A 361 20.75 -13.18 46.15
N ASP A 362 21.68 -14.05 46.63
CA ASP A 362 22.83 -14.50 45.83
C ASP A 362 22.35 -15.09 44.48
N GLY A 363 22.86 -14.51 43.37
CA GLY A 363 22.52 -14.89 41.99
C GLY A 363 21.28 -14.20 41.40
N GLU A 364 20.53 -13.43 42.20
CA GLU A 364 19.44 -12.61 41.65
C GLU A 364 19.99 -11.31 41.05
N ILE A 365 19.49 -10.96 39.86
CA ILE A 365 19.79 -9.67 39.21
C ILE A 365 18.51 -8.84 39.10
N ILE A 366 18.68 -7.51 39.22
CA ILE A 366 17.61 -6.56 38.93
C ILE A 366 17.63 -6.19 37.45
N THR A 367 16.51 -6.40 36.79
CA THR A 367 16.36 -6.02 35.38
C THR A 367 15.17 -5.08 35.22
N VAL A 368 15.27 -4.16 34.24
CA VAL A 368 14.14 -3.37 33.77
C VAL A 368 13.62 -3.95 32.45
N ALA A 369 12.31 -3.96 32.27
CA ALA A 369 11.65 -4.37 31.03
C ALA A 369 10.32 -3.62 30.87
N PRO A 370 9.70 -3.62 29.68
CA PRO A 370 8.32 -3.15 29.51
C PRO A 370 7.37 -3.86 30.46
N CYS A 371 6.36 -3.14 30.89
CA CYS A 371 5.42 -3.66 31.87
C CYS A 371 4.44 -4.65 31.24
N ASP A 372 4.38 -5.90 31.74
CA ASP A 372 3.30 -6.83 31.40
C ASP A 372 2.01 -6.41 32.11
N LEU A 373 1.04 -5.91 31.34
CA LEU A 373 -0.25 -5.45 31.86
C LEU A 373 -1.10 -6.58 32.49
N ASN A 374 -0.83 -7.85 32.16
CA ASN A 374 -1.51 -9.01 32.74
C ASN A 374 -0.84 -9.50 34.04
N ALA A 375 0.39 -9.10 34.29
CA ALA A 375 1.07 -9.40 35.52
C ALA A 375 0.32 -8.82 36.73
N ARG A 376 0.54 -9.38 37.89
CA ARG A 376 -0.14 -9.00 39.13
C ARG A 376 0.88 -8.51 40.15
N LEU A 377 0.50 -7.47 40.89
CA LEU A 377 1.22 -6.93 42.03
C LEU A 377 0.34 -6.96 43.27
N MET A 378 0.92 -7.36 44.36
CA MET A 378 0.31 -7.25 45.68
C MET A 378 0.93 -6.06 46.41
N LEU A 379 0.22 -4.96 46.46
CA LEU A 379 0.71 -3.72 47.11
C LEU A 379 0.47 -3.76 48.61
N GLN A 380 1.31 -3.07 49.37
CA GLN A 380 1.14 -2.94 50.82
C GLN A 380 -0.24 -2.34 51.18
N GLY A 381 -0.95 -2.99 52.12
CA GLY A 381 -2.30 -2.58 52.54
C GLY A 381 -3.42 -3.00 51.57
N ALA A 382 -3.14 -3.74 50.50
CA ALA A 382 -4.16 -4.24 49.59
C ALA A 382 -4.71 -5.62 50.06
N ASN A 383 -6.04 -5.82 49.86
CA ASN A 383 -6.70 -7.09 50.16
C ASN A 383 -6.46 -8.20 49.14
N GLY A 384 -5.39 -8.12 48.35
CA GLY A 384 -5.01 -9.13 47.36
C GLY A 384 -4.25 -8.54 46.15
N ALA A 385 -3.67 -9.45 45.36
CA ALA A 385 -2.94 -9.05 44.16
C ALA A 385 -3.87 -8.55 43.07
N ARG A 386 -3.55 -7.38 42.48
CA ARG A 386 -4.28 -6.75 41.36
C ARG A 386 -3.46 -6.82 40.07
N SER A 387 -4.14 -6.91 38.92
CA SER A 387 -3.45 -6.80 37.65
C SER A 387 -2.86 -5.41 37.45
N VAL A 388 -1.68 -5.34 36.82
CA VAL A 388 -1.04 -4.06 36.47
C VAL A 388 -1.98 -3.17 35.64
N LYS A 389 -2.72 -3.79 34.68
CA LYS A 389 -3.74 -3.08 33.91
C LYS A 389 -4.76 -2.34 34.80
N ARG A 390 -5.26 -3.01 35.85
CA ARG A 390 -6.22 -2.41 36.77
C ARG A 390 -5.60 -1.27 37.58
N LEU A 391 -4.37 -1.46 38.05
CA LEU A 391 -3.64 -0.42 38.78
C LEU A 391 -3.36 0.80 37.92
N CYS A 392 -3.04 0.63 36.64
CA CYS A 392 -2.90 1.73 35.67
C CYS A 392 -4.21 2.51 35.50
N VAL A 393 -5.36 1.80 35.43
CA VAL A 393 -6.68 2.43 35.33
C VAL A 393 -6.99 3.24 36.60
N ASP A 394 -6.76 2.66 37.77
CA ASP A 394 -7.01 3.31 39.09
C ASP A 394 -6.14 4.59 39.26
N ARG A 395 -4.93 4.62 38.64
CA ARG A 395 -4.03 5.78 38.60
C ARG A 395 -4.28 6.72 37.43
N LYS A 396 -5.30 6.46 36.60
CA LYS A 396 -5.70 7.25 35.40
C LYS A 396 -4.55 7.43 34.38
N LEU A 397 -3.66 6.45 34.26
CA LEU A 397 -2.58 6.48 33.28
C LEU A 397 -3.14 6.25 31.88
N SER A 398 -2.72 7.06 30.92
CA SER A 398 -3.02 6.89 29.49
C SER A 398 -2.40 5.59 28.95
N LEU A 399 -2.86 5.09 27.80
CA LEU A 399 -2.28 3.90 27.19
C LEU A 399 -0.80 4.12 26.81
N THR A 400 -0.46 5.32 26.36
CA THR A 400 0.93 5.69 26.04
C THR A 400 1.84 5.65 27.27
N GLU A 401 1.36 6.19 28.40
CA GLU A 401 2.13 6.11 29.65
C GLU A 401 2.32 4.68 30.11
N ARG A 402 1.29 3.80 29.97
CA ARG A 402 1.38 2.38 30.39
C ARG A 402 2.45 1.63 29.61
N ASP A 403 2.57 1.85 28.30
CA ASP A 403 3.55 1.18 27.46
C ASP A 403 4.99 1.62 27.76
N ALA A 404 5.15 2.84 28.28
CA ALA A 404 6.46 3.41 28.62
C ALA A 404 6.90 3.14 30.07
N LEU A 405 6.03 2.56 30.94
CA LEU A 405 6.36 2.36 32.35
C LEU A 405 7.51 1.38 32.55
N PRO A 406 8.58 1.77 33.27
CA PRO A 406 9.60 0.83 33.71
C PRO A 406 9.02 -0.18 34.70
N ALA A 407 9.13 -1.47 34.40
CA ALA A 407 8.86 -2.56 35.32
C ALA A 407 10.18 -3.21 35.77
N LEU A 408 10.36 -3.33 37.09
CA LEU A 408 11.56 -3.93 37.68
C LEU A 408 11.29 -5.38 38.04
N TYR A 409 12.21 -6.23 37.63
CA TYR A 409 12.18 -7.67 37.91
C TYR A 409 13.40 -8.05 38.74
N VAL A 410 13.21 -8.87 39.76
CA VAL A 410 14.25 -9.46 40.60
C VAL A 410 14.20 -10.96 40.44
N GLY A 411 15.31 -11.58 40.03
CA GLY A 411 15.33 -13.03 39.75
C GLY A 411 14.28 -13.47 38.72
N GLY A 412 13.92 -12.58 37.77
CA GLY A 412 12.89 -12.82 36.75
C GLY A 412 11.43 -12.65 37.21
N ARG A 413 11.17 -12.33 38.46
CA ARG A 413 9.82 -12.07 39.03
C ARG A 413 9.57 -10.58 39.06
N LEU A 414 8.33 -10.15 38.70
CA LEU A 414 7.93 -8.74 38.76
C LEU A 414 7.98 -8.25 40.22
N ALA A 415 8.86 -7.30 40.50
CA ALA A 415 9.08 -6.74 41.82
C ALA A 415 8.39 -5.39 42.03
N ALA A 416 8.39 -4.53 41.00
CA ALA A 416 7.78 -3.22 41.09
C ALA A 416 7.48 -2.65 39.70
N VAL A 417 6.56 -1.72 39.64
CA VAL A 417 6.30 -0.90 38.44
C VAL A 417 6.33 0.57 38.84
N TRP A 418 7.08 1.37 38.11
CA TRP A 418 7.16 2.82 38.34
C TRP A 418 5.77 3.47 38.40
N ARG A 419 5.55 4.36 39.31
CA ARG A 419 4.25 5.05 39.62
C ARG A 419 3.14 4.11 40.12
N LEU A 420 3.26 2.80 40.08
CA LEU A 420 2.25 1.88 40.62
C LEU A 420 2.61 1.37 41.99
N GLY A 421 3.88 1.02 42.23
CA GLY A 421 4.38 0.60 43.55
C GLY A 421 5.17 -0.71 43.48
N THR A 422 5.61 -1.17 44.66
CA THR A 422 6.41 -2.38 44.89
C THR A 422 5.52 -3.48 45.41
N ASP A 423 5.71 -4.73 44.90
CA ASP A 423 5.07 -5.90 45.43
C ASP A 423 5.57 -6.18 46.88
N VAL A 424 4.65 -6.59 47.77
CA VAL A 424 4.95 -6.79 49.20
C VAL A 424 6.08 -7.79 49.43
N THR A 425 6.29 -8.75 48.54
CA THR A 425 7.35 -9.75 48.65
C THR A 425 8.75 -9.19 48.42
N PHE A 426 8.82 -8.03 47.78
CA PHE A 426 10.09 -7.34 47.43
C PHE A 426 10.27 -6.03 48.23
N LEU A 427 9.39 -5.74 49.20
CA LEU A 427 9.61 -4.62 50.11
C LEU A 427 10.76 -4.91 51.09
N PRO A 428 11.54 -3.88 51.44
CA PRO A 428 12.53 -4.00 52.51
C PRO A 428 11.86 -4.41 53.83
N LYS A 429 12.34 -5.45 54.51
CA LYS A 429 11.90 -5.86 55.84
C LYS A 429 12.77 -5.19 56.90
N GLY A 430 12.20 -4.74 58.00
CA GLY A 430 12.88 -3.99 59.06
C GLY A 430 14.22 -4.56 59.46
N GLY A 431 15.29 -3.74 59.36
CA GLY A 431 16.69 -4.13 59.69
C GLY A 431 17.54 -4.66 58.53
N ASN A 432 16.95 -5.03 57.39
CA ASN A 432 17.69 -5.44 56.21
C ASN A 432 18.06 -4.24 55.34
N MET A 433 19.30 -4.27 54.74
CA MET A 433 19.70 -3.28 53.78
C MET A 433 18.71 -3.27 52.58
N ALA A 434 18.36 -2.08 52.14
CA ALA A 434 17.52 -1.87 50.97
C ALA A 434 18.39 -1.50 49.75
N CYS A 435 17.98 -1.90 48.59
CA CYS A 435 18.47 -1.28 47.35
C CYS A 435 17.41 -0.30 46.82
N PHE A 436 17.85 0.70 46.10
CA PHE A 436 17.02 1.76 45.58
C PHE A 436 17.25 1.95 44.06
N VAL A 437 16.20 1.95 43.31
CA VAL A 437 16.29 2.27 41.88
C VAL A 437 15.78 3.69 41.69
N ARG A 438 16.71 4.62 41.45
CA ARG A 438 16.35 6.00 41.10
C ARG A 438 15.80 6.02 39.67
N VAL A 439 14.69 6.74 39.46
CA VAL A 439 14.04 6.87 38.15
C VAL A 439 13.89 8.35 37.83
N ILE A 440 14.57 8.80 36.79
CA ILE A 440 14.54 10.20 36.32
C ILE A 440 13.88 10.21 34.97
N PRO A 441 12.76 10.96 34.75
CA PRO A 441 12.22 11.23 33.41
C PRO A 441 13.28 12.03 32.60
N ARG A 442 13.41 11.68 31.31
CA ARG A 442 14.30 12.35 30.34
C ARG A 442 13.56 13.32 29.45
#